data_1ebacfbaf8c6640cd106b7bf185dc537
#
_entry.id   1ebacfbaf8c6640cd106b7bf185dc537
#
_cell.length_a   1.000
_cell.length_b   1.000
_cell.length_c   1.000
_cell.angle_alpha   90.00
_cell.angle_beta   90.00
_cell.angle_gamma   90.00
#
_symmetry.space_group_name_H-M   'P 1'
#
loop_
_entity.id
_entity.type
_entity.pdbx_description
1 polymer ?
#
loop_
_entity_poly.entity_id
_entity_poly.type
_entity_poly.pdbx_seq_one_letter_code
_entity_poly.pdbx_strand_id
1 'polypeptide(L)'
;MKRKTVLGISIFGMVLSMACVAATAIAAEPDRTQLPIQEPQTPHSTVLDARDATPPPRFEVKAPEGAPNVLIVLVDDMGFGMPSVFGGPVRMPAADRLAKQGIRYNQFHTTAVCSPTRTALLSGHNHHMNNMGGITETATAFPGNTGQRPNNVAPLAEMLRLNGYSTGFFGKNHETAPWEVSVSGPTDRWPTRSGFDKFYGFFGGETDQ
;
A
#
# COMPACT_ATOMS: atom_id res chain seq x y z
N MET A 1 14.94 -94.60 11.43
CA MET A 1 13.87 -93.68 11.91
C MET A 1 14.09 -92.30 11.29
N LYS A 2 13.33 -91.94 10.26
CA LYS A 2 13.43 -90.65 9.55
C LYS A 2 12.26 -89.75 9.98
N ARG A 3 12.51 -88.63 10.66
CA ARG A 3 11.52 -87.66 10.98
C ARG A 3 11.34 -86.67 9.80
N LYS A 4 10.12 -86.56 9.32
CA LYS A 4 9.73 -85.59 8.32
C LYS A 4 9.38 -84.27 8.97
N THR A 5 10.07 -83.23 8.58
CA THR A 5 9.79 -81.84 9.00
C THR A 5 8.77 -81.24 8.03
N VAL A 6 7.64 -80.78 8.55
CA VAL A 6 6.61 -80.12 7.77
C VAL A 6 6.90 -78.63 7.83
N LEU A 7 7.10 -78.00 6.67
CA LEU A 7 7.38 -76.57 6.53
C LEU A 7 6.01 -75.88 6.38
N GLY A 8 5.63 -75.11 7.41
CA GLY A 8 4.46 -74.30 7.39
C GLY A 8 4.76 -72.91 6.69
N ILE A 9 4.04 -72.67 5.58
CA ILE A 9 4.12 -71.35 4.91
C ILE A 9 3.10 -70.43 5.55
N SER A 10 3.61 -69.40 6.24
CA SER A 10 2.82 -68.31 6.83
C SER A 10 2.69 -67.21 5.77
N ILE A 11 1.50 -66.99 5.25
CA ILE A 11 1.20 -65.88 4.35
C ILE A 11 0.93 -64.65 5.19
N PHE A 12 1.90 -63.75 5.26
CA PHE A 12 1.77 -62.44 5.91
C PHE A 12 1.10 -61.48 4.91
N GLY A 13 -0.17 -61.20 5.12
CA GLY A 13 -0.91 -60.21 4.34
C GLY A 13 -0.41 -58.82 4.63
N MET A 14 0.29 -58.22 3.68
CA MET A 14 0.76 -56.83 3.74
C MET A 14 -0.41 -55.90 3.33
N VAL A 15 -1.09 -55.36 4.30
CA VAL A 15 -2.10 -54.30 4.07
C VAL A 15 -1.34 -53.01 3.78
N LEU A 16 -1.31 -52.61 2.50
CA LEU A 16 -0.75 -51.34 2.04
C LEU A 16 -1.75 -50.22 2.35
N SER A 17 -1.57 -49.54 3.47
CA SER A 17 -2.31 -48.31 3.80
C SER A 17 -1.87 -47.18 2.86
N MET A 18 -2.69 -46.91 1.87
CA MET A 18 -2.53 -45.74 0.99
C MET A 18 -2.94 -44.50 1.79
N ALA A 19 -1.98 -43.88 2.46
CA ALA A 19 -2.18 -42.57 3.08
C ALA A 19 -2.35 -41.54 1.96
N CYS A 20 -3.59 -41.09 1.75
CA CYS A 20 -3.91 -39.96 0.89
C CYS A 20 -3.31 -38.71 1.54
N VAL A 21 -2.09 -38.34 1.18
CA VAL A 21 -1.52 -37.05 1.51
C VAL A 21 -2.28 -36.02 0.70
N ALA A 22 -3.26 -35.37 1.31
CA ALA A 22 -3.85 -34.16 0.76
C ALA A 22 -2.73 -33.11 0.62
N ALA A 23 -2.21 -32.95 -0.58
CA ALA A 23 -1.31 -31.85 -0.89
C ALA A 23 -2.11 -30.57 -0.72
N THR A 24 -1.92 -29.88 0.40
CA THR A 24 -2.30 -28.48 0.53
C THR A 24 -1.49 -27.73 -0.52
N ALA A 25 -2.13 -27.36 -1.61
CA ALA A 25 -1.55 -26.45 -2.58
C ALA A 25 -1.22 -25.15 -1.84
N ILE A 26 0.05 -24.97 -1.49
CA ILE A 26 0.55 -23.67 -1.04
C ILE A 26 0.36 -22.77 -2.26
N ALA A 27 -0.57 -21.83 -2.17
CA ALA A 27 -0.76 -20.85 -3.22
C ALA A 27 0.60 -20.16 -3.44
N ALA A 28 1.10 -20.18 -4.66
CA ALA A 28 2.35 -19.50 -4.99
C ALA A 28 2.23 -18.01 -4.62
N GLU A 29 3.30 -17.44 -4.05
CA GLU A 29 3.36 -15.99 -3.79
C GLU A 29 3.03 -15.25 -5.08
N PRO A 30 2.14 -14.23 -5.00
CA PRO A 30 1.75 -13.48 -6.19
C PRO A 30 2.92 -12.67 -6.75
N ASP A 31 3.01 -12.56 -8.05
CA ASP A 31 3.99 -11.67 -8.70
C ASP A 31 3.65 -10.20 -8.42
N ARG A 32 4.51 -9.53 -7.64
CA ARG A 32 4.36 -8.13 -7.24
C ARG A 32 5.19 -7.18 -8.10
N THR A 33 5.85 -7.69 -9.16
CA THR A 33 6.66 -6.86 -10.06
C THR A 33 5.81 -6.07 -11.05
N GLN A 34 4.55 -6.48 -11.22
CA GLN A 34 3.56 -5.81 -12.04
C GLN A 34 2.29 -5.51 -11.24
N LEU A 35 1.81 -4.26 -11.35
CA LEU A 35 0.58 -3.83 -10.67
C LEU A 35 -0.48 -3.42 -11.71
N PRO A 36 -1.75 -3.73 -11.47
CA PRO A 36 -2.28 -4.53 -10.36
C PRO A 36 -1.85 -6.00 -10.43
N ILE A 37 -1.71 -6.64 -9.26
CA ILE A 37 -1.39 -8.07 -9.18
C ILE A 37 -2.46 -8.86 -9.91
N GLN A 38 -2.04 -9.73 -10.81
CA GLN A 38 -2.95 -10.49 -11.66
C GLN A 38 -3.65 -11.59 -10.87
N GLU A 39 -4.96 -11.71 -11.09
CA GLU A 39 -5.74 -12.83 -10.54
C GLU A 39 -5.31 -14.14 -11.21
N PRO A 40 -5.02 -15.20 -10.42
CA PRO A 40 -4.69 -16.49 -10.98
C PRO A 40 -5.87 -17.08 -11.74
N GLN A 41 -5.57 -17.79 -12.85
CA GLN A 41 -6.60 -18.49 -13.60
C GLN A 41 -7.19 -19.62 -12.75
N THR A 42 -8.49 -19.55 -12.51
CA THR A 42 -9.22 -20.59 -11.78
C THR A 42 -9.70 -21.66 -12.76
N PRO A 43 -9.41 -22.95 -12.53
CA PRO A 43 -9.92 -24.03 -13.36
C PRO A 43 -11.46 -24.03 -13.39
N HIS A 44 -12.04 -24.34 -14.53
CA HIS A 44 -13.49 -24.53 -14.62
C HIS A 44 -13.91 -25.78 -13.81
N SER A 45 -15.00 -25.63 -13.06
CA SER A 45 -15.60 -26.80 -12.40
C SER A 45 -16.12 -27.83 -13.43
N THR A 46 -15.80 -29.08 -13.21
CA THR A 46 -16.36 -30.23 -13.96
C THR A 46 -17.58 -30.82 -13.28
N VAL A 47 -17.94 -30.33 -12.09
CA VAL A 47 -19.12 -30.76 -11.33
C VAL A 47 -20.36 -30.12 -11.93
N LEU A 48 -21.30 -30.97 -12.41
CA LEU A 48 -22.49 -30.49 -13.12
C LEU A 48 -23.58 -29.94 -12.18
N ASP A 49 -23.65 -30.45 -10.95
CA ASP A 49 -24.62 -29.96 -9.95
C ASP A 49 -23.92 -28.96 -9.03
N ALA A 50 -24.41 -27.72 -9.04
CA ALA A 50 -23.84 -26.66 -8.23
C ALA A 50 -23.91 -26.91 -6.70
N ARG A 51 -24.82 -27.79 -6.25
CA ARG A 51 -24.91 -28.19 -4.84
C ARG A 51 -23.75 -29.04 -4.37
N ASP A 52 -23.11 -29.76 -5.31
CA ASP A 52 -21.97 -30.62 -5.05
C ASP A 52 -20.64 -29.95 -5.38
N ALA A 53 -20.69 -28.77 -6.00
CA ALA A 53 -19.50 -28.03 -6.36
C ALA A 53 -18.92 -27.23 -5.16
N THR A 54 -17.60 -27.28 -5.01
CA THR A 54 -16.89 -26.43 -4.06
C THR A 54 -16.41 -25.17 -4.79
N PRO A 55 -16.87 -23.98 -4.40
CA PRO A 55 -16.41 -22.75 -5.03
C PRO A 55 -14.92 -22.52 -4.74
N PRO A 56 -14.16 -21.98 -5.68
CA PRO A 56 -12.78 -21.58 -5.43
C PRO A 56 -12.73 -20.45 -4.39
N PRO A 57 -11.63 -20.31 -3.65
CA PRO A 57 -11.45 -19.18 -2.75
C PRO A 57 -11.45 -17.87 -3.54
N ARG A 58 -11.97 -16.80 -2.95
CA ARG A 58 -11.89 -15.47 -3.57
C ARG A 58 -10.44 -15.03 -3.63
N PHE A 59 -10.05 -14.52 -4.78
CA PHE A 59 -8.76 -13.87 -4.91
C PHE A 59 -8.77 -12.55 -4.15
N GLU A 60 -7.84 -12.39 -3.23
CA GLU A 60 -7.64 -11.18 -2.43
C GLU A 60 -6.15 -10.90 -2.29
N VAL A 61 -5.73 -9.74 -2.75
CA VAL A 61 -4.35 -9.30 -2.55
C VAL A 61 -4.18 -8.82 -1.11
N LYS A 62 -3.28 -9.46 -0.37
CA LYS A 62 -2.90 -9.08 0.99
C LYS A 62 -1.47 -8.55 1.01
N ALA A 63 -1.16 -7.68 1.95
CA ALA A 63 0.23 -7.29 2.18
C ALA A 63 1.09 -8.52 2.49
N PRO A 64 2.38 -8.53 2.13
CA PRO A 64 3.27 -9.63 2.47
C PRO A 64 3.26 -9.92 3.97
N GLU A 65 3.42 -11.19 4.32
CA GLU A 65 3.54 -11.57 5.74
C GLU A 65 4.73 -10.84 6.39
N GLY A 66 4.50 -10.25 7.56
CA GLY A 66 5.52 -9.46 8.25
C GLY A 66 5.80 -8.09 7.65
N ALA A 67 5.04 -7.66 6.63
CA ALA A 67 5.19 -6.32 6.08
C ALA A 67 4.99 -5.24 7.15
N PRO A 68 5.88 -4.24 7.24
CA PRO A 68 5.80 -3.21 8.28
C PRO A 68 4.64 -2.26 8.03
N ASN A 69 4.07 -1.72 9.10
CA ASN A 69 3.22 -0.54 9.00
C ASN A 69 4.05 0.69 8.68
N VAL A 70 3.52 1.59 7.85
CA VAL A 70 4.16 2.84 7.46
C VAL A 70 3.33 4.01 7.95
N LEU A 71 3.91 4.86 8.77
CA LEU A 71 3.31 6.12 9.23
C LEU A 71 4.17 7.29 8.77
N ILE A 72 3.60 8.17 7.95
CA ILE A 72 4.24 9.42 7.54
C ILE A 72 3.56 10.56 8.29
N VAL A 73 4.34 11.36 9.02
CA VAL A 73 3.88 12.58 9.69
C VAL A 73 4.56 13.77 9.02
N LEU A 74 3.79 14.54 8.25
CA LEU A 74 4.26 15.76 7.61
C LEU A 74 3.77 16.97 8.40
N VAL A 75 4.71 17.61 9.08
CA VAL A 75 4.42 18.84 9.84
C VAL A 75 4.49 20.03 8.89
N ASP A 76 3.40 20.81 8.87
CA ASP A 76 3.28 21.97 7.99
C ASP A 76 4.05 23.16 8.53
N ASP A 77 4.66 23.93 7.65
CA ASP A 77 5.37 25.21 7.95
C ASP A 77 6.42 25.12 9.06
N MET A 78 7.03 23.95 9.28
CA MET A 78 8.06 23.74 10.27
C MET A 78 9.46 23.70 9.62
N GLY A 79 10.29 24.69 9.91
CA GLY A 79 11.67 24.73 9.46
C GLY A 79 12.61 23.86 10.28
N PHE A 80 13.76 23.51 9.69
CA PHE A 80 14.79 22.64 10.29
C PHE A 80 15.23 23.07 11.70
N GLY A 81 15.36 24.37 11.95
CA GLY A 81 15.80 24.91 13.23
C GLY A 81 14.71 25.02 14.31
N MET A 82 13.47 24.60 14.04
CA MET A 82 12.38 24.76 15.01
C MET A 82 12.27 23.61 16.02
N PRO A 83 12.33 22.32 15.62
CA PRO A 83 12.11 21.21 16.54
C PRO A 83 13.31 20.93 17.43
N SER A 84 13.03 20.51 18.67
CA SER A 84 14.06 20.13 19.67
C SER A 84 15.01 19.06 19.18
N VAL A 85 14.57 18.17 18.33
CA VAL A 85 15.37 17.08 17.74
C VAL A 85 16.60 17.59 16.95
N PHE A 86 16.55 18.82 16.47
CA PHE A 86 17.67 19.52 15.81
C PHE A 86 18.23 20.69 16.63
N GLY A 87 17.89 20.79 17.92
CA GLY A 87 18.35 21.84 18.81
C GLY A 87 17.48 23.10 18.83
N GLY A 88 16.32 23.06 18.18
CA GLY A 88 15.37 24.18 18.12
C GLY A 88 14.57 24.35 19.43
N PRO A 89 13.84 25.47 19.54
CA PRO A 89 13.11 25.85 20.76
C PRO A 89 11.80 25.07 20.95
N VAL A 90 11.25 24.45 19.89
CA VAL A 90 9.98 23.74 19.96
C VAL A 90 10.18 22.33 20.50
N ARG A 91 9.64 22.06 21.68
CA ARG A 91 9.74 20.75 22.31
C ARG A 91 8.88 19.70 21.59
N MET A 92 9.53 18.69 21.04
CA MET A 92 8.88 17.58 20.34
C MET A 92 9.33 16.21 20.92
N PRO A 93 8.85 15.82 22.09
CA PRO A 93 9.36 14.64 22.80
C PRO A 93 9.18 13.33 22.05
N ALA A 94 8.14 13.21 21.20
CA ALA A 94 7.95 12.05 20.33
C ALA A 94 9.02 11.99 19.24
N ALA A 95 9.33 13.12 18.59
CA ALA A 95 10.40 13.20 17.59
C ALA A 95 11.78 12.95 18.22
N ASP A 96 12.03 13.51 19.40
CA ASP A 96 13.27 13.27 20.17
C ASP A 96 13.45 11.78 20.51
N ARG A 97 12.37 11.08 20.86
CA ARG A 97 12.39 9.61 21.11
C ARG A 97 12.67 8.84 19.83
N LEU A 98 11.98 9.17 18.73
CA LEU A 98 12.20 8.51 17.44
C LEU A 98 13.63 8.72 16.94
N ALA A 99 14.19 9.92 17.09
CA ALA A 99 15.56 10.23 16.70
C ALA A 99 16.61 9.44 17.48
N LYS A 100 16.32 9.04 18.72
CA LYS A 100 17.22 8.19 19.53
C LYS A 100 17.18 6.72 19.10
N GLN A 101 16.11 6.28 18.46
CA GLN A 101 15.87 4.89 18.08
C GLN A 101 16.01 4.64 16.58
N GLY A 102 16.07 5.68 15.78
CA GLY A 102 16.07 5.61 14.32
C GLY A 102 17.16 6.48 13.69
N ILE A 103 16.96 6.79 12.43
CA ILE A 103 17.86 7.62 11.63
C ILE A 103 17.36 9.06 11.61
N ARG A 104 18.28 10.00 11.76
CA ARG A 104 18.02 11.44 11.65
C ARG A 104 18.83 12.02 10.49
N TYR A 105 18.14 12.54 9.49
CA TYR A 105 18.75 13.22 8.37
C TYR A 105 18.94 14.71 8.66
N ASN A 106 20.13 15.23 8.42
CA ASN A 106 20.46 16.65 8.57
C ASN A 106 20.66 17.39 7.24
N GLN A 107 20.52 16.68 6.14
CA GLN A 107 20.57 17.20 4.77
C GLN A 107 19.36 16.68 3.96
N PHE A 108 18.18 16.87 4.49
CA PHE A 108 16.92 16.51 3.83
C PHE A 108 16.22 17.79 3.37
N HIS A 109 15.96 17.88 2.08
CA HIS A 109 15.38 19.07 1.46
C HIS A 109 13.98 18.77 0.95
N THR A 110 13.06 19.68 1.22
CA THR A 110 11.73 19.73 0.62
C THR A 110 11.64 20.93 -0.30
N THR A 111 10.53 21.11 -0.99
CA THR A 111 10.24 22.38 -1.65
C THR A 111 9.89 23.44 -0.61
N ALA A 112 9.91 24.72 -1.00
CA ALA A 112 9.67 25.82 -0.07
C ALA A 112 8.19 25.99 0.34
N VAL A 113 7.26 25.29 -0.30
CA VAL A 113 5.80 25.45 -0.09
C VAL A 113 5.07 24.11 -0.08
N CYS A 114 3.82 24.15 0.41
CA CYS A 114 3.00 22.99 0.78
C CYS A 114 2.72 22.05 -0.38
N SER A 115 1.96 22.49 -1.41
CA SER A 115 1.47 21.64 -2.50
C SER A 115 2.60 20.96 -3.28
N PRO A 116 3.68 21.66 -3.67
CA PRO A 116 4.83 21.03 -4.32
C PRO A 116 5.48 19.94 -3.47
N THR A 117 5.66 20.17 -2.16
CA THR A 117 6.22 19.17 -1.24
C THR A 117 5.31 17.96 -1.13
N ARG A 118 3.99 18.18 -1.00
CA ARG A 118 2.99 17.11 -0.82
C ARG A 118 2.89 16.23 -2.04
N THR A 119 2.80 16.82 -3.22
CA THR A 119 2.74 16.04 -4.46
C THR A 119 4.04 15.28 -4.75
N ALA A 120 5.19 15.87 -4.42
CA ALA A 120 6.48 15.18 -4.54
C ALA A 120 6.59 13.99 -3.57
N LEU A 121 6.16 14.17 -2.32
CA LEU A 121 6.13 13.10 -1.31
C LEU A 121 5.22 11.95 -1.73
N LEU A 122 4.02 12.26 -2.22
CA LEU A 122 3.03 11.25 -2.59
C LEU A 122 3.37 10.50 -3.88
N SER A 123 4.11 11.11 -4.79
CA SER A 123 4.39 10.54 -6.12
C SER A 123 5.82 10.02 -6.30
N GLY A 124 6.77 10.49 -5.48
CA GLY A 124 8.19 10.24 -5.70
C GLY A 124 8.79 10.99 -6.88
N HIS A 125 8.03 11.87 -7.53
CA HIS A 125 8.46 12.66 -8.67
C HIS A 125 8.72 14.13 -8.30
N ASN A 126 9.55 14.79 -9.09
CA ASN A 126 9.72 16.24 -8.98
C ASN A 126 8.38 16.96 -9.13
N HIS A 127 8.14 17.99 -8.32
CA HIS A 127 6.86 18.68 -8.27
C HIS A 127 6.46 19.36 -9.61
N HIS A 128 7.41 19.83 -10.41
CA HIS A 128 7.12 20.36 -11.76
C HIS A 128 6.62 19.27 -12.71
N MET A 129 7.14 18.03 -12.57
CA MET A 129 6.63 16.88 -13.35
C MET A 129 5.19 16.52 -12.94
N ASN A 130 4.79 16.87 -11.72
CA ASN A 130 3.44 16.75 -11.22
C ASN A 130 2.56 17.98 -11.52
N ASN A 131 3.04 18.91 -12.35
CA ASN A 131 2.36 20.18 -12.63
C ASN A 131 2.09 21.04 -11.38
N MET A 132 2.92 20.93 -10.35
CA MET A 132 2.75 21.61 -9.07
C MET A 132 3.95 22.52 -8.81
N GLY A 133 4.19 23.49 -9.73
CA GLY A 133 5.25 24.48 -9.61
C GLY A 133 5.08 25.44 -8.43
N GLY A 134 3.84 25.67 -8.01
CA GLY A 134 3.43 26.45 -6.84
C GLY A 134 2.31 25.76 -6.07
N ILE A 135 1.69 26.47 -5.14
CA ILE A 135 0.49 25.99 -4.44
C ILE A 135 -0.70 25.95 -5.40
N THR A 136 -1.72 25.14 -5.10
CA THR A 136 -2.86 24.92 -5.98
C THR A 136 -3.62 26.21 -6.31
N GLU A 137 -3.65 27.16 -5.37
CA GLU A 137 -4.32 28.47 -5.53
C GLU A 137 -3.63 29.41 -6.53
N THR A 138 -2.35 29.16 -6.81
CA THR A 138 -1.56 29.93 -7.79
C THR A 138 -1.35 29.18 -9.10
N ALA A 139 -2.12 28.10 -9.31
CA ALA A 139 -2.07 27.33 -10.55
C ALA A 139 -2.39 28.19 -11.79
N THR A 140 -1.75 27.83 -12.89
CA THR A 140 -1.88 28.52 -14.18
C THR A 140 -2.15 27.50 -15.28
N ALA A 141 -2.35 27.99 -16.53
CA ALA A 141 -2.46 27.08 -17.68
C ALA A 141 -1.08 26.61 -18.22
N PHE A 142 0.01 27.08 -17.64
CA PHE A 142 1.34 26.72 -18.13
C PHE A 142 1.75 25.30 -17.68
N PRO A 143 2.39 24.50 -18.55
CA PRO A 143 2.97 23.22 -18.18
C PRO A 143 3.90 23.35 -16.96
N GLY A 144 3.84 22.36 -16.06
CA GLY A 144 4.62 22.35 -14.83
C GLY A 144 3.97 23.12 -13.67
N ASN A 145 2.90 23.90 -13.89
CA ASN A 145 2.18 24.65 -12.85
C ASN A 145 0.67 24.65 -13.05
N THR A 146 0.09 23.61 -13.62
CA THR A 146 -1.37 23.55 -13.81
C THR A 146 -2.13 23.22 -12.52
N GLY A 147 -1.43 22.91 -11.43
CA GLY A 147 -2.04 22.50 -10.16
C GLY A 147 -2.75 21.15 -10.23
N GLN A 148 -2.45 20.36 -11.24
CA GLN A 148 -3.14 19.11 -11.51
C GLN A 148 -2.14 17.99 -11.78
N ARG A 149 -2.00 17.06 -10.84
CA ARG A 149 -1.14 15.88 -11.02
C ARG A 149 -1.59 15.09 -12.24
N PRO A 150 -0.68 14.68 -13.15
CA PRO A 150 -1.02 13.85 -14.30
C PRO A 150 -1.61 12.49 -13.90
N ASN A 151 -2.57 11.99 -14.67
CA ASN A 151 -3.24 10.71 -14.37
C ASN A 151 -2.34 9.49 -14.49
N ASN A 152 -1.21 9.61 -15.19
CA ASN A 152 -0.22 8.54 -15.33
C ASN A 152 0.82 8.52 -14.21
N VAL A 153 0.66 9.38 -13.20
CA VAL A 153 1.51 9.39 -12.00
C VAL A 153 0.76 8.72 -10.86
N ALA A 154 1.17 7.50 -10.52
CA ALA A 154 0.57 6.76 -9.43
C ALA A 154 1.04 7.29 -8.07
N PRO A 155 0.12 7.65 -7.15
CA PRO A 155 0.49 7.99 -5.78
C PRO A 155 1.00 6.78 -5.00
N LEU A 156 1.85 7.04 -4.00
CA LEU A 156 2.38 6.02 -3.08
C LEU A 156 1.26 5.16 -2.46
N ALA A 157 0.17 5.79 -2.06
CA ALA A 157 -0.97 5.08 -1.48
C ALA A 157 -1.60 4.08 -2.45
N GLU A 158 -1.73 4.44 -3.74
CA GLU A 158 -2.23 3.51 -4.76
C GLU A 158 -1.31 2.31 -4.94
N MET A 159 -0.01 2.52 -4.98
CA MET A 159 0.96 1.43 -5.07
C MET A 159 0.89 0.50 -3.86
N LEU A 160 0.76 1.06 -2.65
CA LEU A 160 0.60 0.28 -1.42
C LEU A 160 -0.73 -0.48 -1.40
N ARG A 161 -1.83 0.16 -1.76
CA ARG A 161 -3.16 -0.45 -1.83
C ARG A 161 -3.19 -1.62 -2.81
N LEU A 162 -2.60 -1.46 -3.99
CA LEU A 162 -2.47 -2.53 -4.99
C LEU A 162 -1.59 -3.70 -4.51
N ASN A 163 -0.76 -3.47 -3.49
CA ASN A 163 0.01 -4.51 -2.80
C ASN A 163 -0.68 -5.05 -1.54
N GLY A 164 -1.93 -4.70 -1.30
CA GLY A 164 -2.76 -5.25 -0.22
C GLY A 164 -2.63 -4.53 1.13
N TYR A 165 -2.06 -3.33 1.18
CA TYR A 165 -2.11 -2.48 2.36
C TYR A 165 -3.45 -1.77 2.48
N SER A 166 -3.92 -1.59 3.70
CA SER A 166 -4.96 -0.60 4.00
C SER A 166 -4.33 0.77 4.15
N THR A 167 -4.94 1.79 3.56
CA THR A 167 -4.36 3.13 3.44
C THR A 167 -5.29 4.19 4.02
N GLY A 168 -4.74 5.18 4.69
CA GLY A 168 -5.50 6.29 5.26
C GLY A 168 -4.74 7.61 5.18
N PHE A 169 -5.47 8.70 4.94
CA PHE A 169 -4.96 10.05 4.92
C PHE A 169 -5.74 10.91 5.92
N PHE A 170 -5.03 11.62 6.79
CA PHE A 170 -5.61 12.46 7.84
C PHE A 170 -4.97 13.84 7.83
N GLY A 171 -5.81 14.88 7.82
CA GLY A 171 -5.37 16.27 7.86
C GLY A 171 -5.33 16.97 6.50
N LYS A 172 -4.38 17.88 6.33
CA LYS A 172 -4.23 18.76 5.17
C LYS A 172 -3.79 18.00 3.93
N ASN A 173 -4.60 18.05 2.86
CA ASN A 173 -4.26 17.48 1.55
C ASN A 173 -3.43 18.45 0.71
N HIS A 174 -3.97 19.59 0.34
CA HIS A 174 -3.38 20.70 -0.40
C HIS A 174 -2.64 20.28 -1.71
N GLU A 175 -3.08 19.19 -2.35
CA GLU A 175 -2.61 18.79 -3.69
C GLU A 175 -3.75 18.53 -4.68
N THR A 176 -4.99 18.59 -4.22
CA THR A 176 -6.16 18.47 -5.08
C THR A 176 -6.41 19.79 -5.81
N ALA A 177 -6.60 19.73 -7.12
CA ALA A 177 -6.82 20.92 -7.93
C ALA A 177 -8.04 21.71 -7.46
N PRO A 178 -8.03 23.07 -7.50
CA PRO A 178 -9.12 23.90 -6.96
C PRO A 178 -10.51 23.57 -7.52
N TRP A 179 -10.61 23.19 -8.77
CA TRP A 179 -11.89 22.81 -9.41
C TRP A 179 -12.37 21.40 -9.02
N GLU A 180 -11.55 20.62 -8.32
CA GLU A 180 -11.90 19.29 -7.84
C GLU A 180 -12.25 19.26 -6.34
N VAL A 181 -12.15 20.37 -5.62
CA VAL A 181 -12.38 20.39 -4.16
C VAL A 181 -13.86 20.48 -3.76
N SER A 182 -14.76 20.70 -4.72
CA SER A 182 -16.20 20.74 -4.49
C SER A 182 -16.82 19.35 -4.56
N VAL A 183 -17.79 19.07 -3.70
CA VAL A 183 -18.56 17.81 -3.72
C VAL A 183 -19.36 17.60 -5.02
N SER A 184 -19.61 18.65 -5.79
CA SER A 184 -20.29 18.62 -7.09
C SER A 184 -19.34 18.59 -8.27
N GLY A 185 -18.04 18.71 -8.04
CA GLY A 185 -17.01 18.68 -9.08
C GLY A 185 -16.46 17.26 -9.32
N PRO A 186 -15.52 17.13 -10.27
CA PRO A 186 -14.79 15.88 -10.42
C PRO A 186 -14.00 15.57 -9.14
N THR A 187 -13.83 14.27 -8.87
CA THR A 187 -13.17 13.80 -7.66
C THR A 187 -11.90 12.98 -7.95
N ASP A 188 -11.38 13.10 -9.18
CA ASP A 188 -10.35 12.19 -9.70
C ASP A 188 -9.06 12.20 -8.90
N ARG A 189 -8.72 13.34 -8.27
CA ARG A 189 -7.50 13.49 -7.47
C ARG A 189 -7.75 13.64 -5.97
N TRP A 190 -8.97 13.36 -5.55
CA TRP A 190 -9.22 13.24 -4.12
C TRP A 190 -8.36 12.14 -3.50
N PRO A 191 -7.99 12.23 -2.22
CA PRO A 191 -7.23 11.17 -1.56
C PRO A 191 -7.85 9.79 -1.77
N THR A 192 -9.17 9.65 -1.69
CA THR A 192 -9.89 8.40 -1.92
C THR A 192 -9.85 7.89 -3.37
N ARG A 193 -9.47 8.74 -4.33
CA ARG A 193 -9.19 8.34 -5.72
C ARG A 193 -7.68 8.27 -6.01
N SER A 194 -6.88 8.60 -5.02
CA SER A 194 -5.42 8.57 -5.06
C SER A 194 -4.84 7.41 -4.25
N GLY A 195 -5.65 6.36 -4.04
CA GLY A 195 -5.24 5.13 -3.40
C GLY A 195 -5.44 5.08 -1.89
N PHE A 196 -6.01 6.10 -1.26
CA PHE A 196 -6.36 6.04 0.15
C PHE A 196 -7.76 5.45 0.34
N ASP A 197 -7.89 4.41 1.15
CA ASP A 197 -9.18 3.80 1.50
C ASP A 197 -10.01 4.72 2.39
N LYS A 198 -9.35 5.60 3.15
CA LYS A 198 -9.99 6.54 4.07
C LYS A 198 -9.35 7.91 3.98
N PHE A 199 -10.19 8.93 4.04
CA PHE A 199 -9.77 10.33 4.13
C PHE A 199 -10.59 11.05 5.19
N TYR A 200 -9.90 11.75 6.09
CA TYR A 200 -10.49 12.68 7.03
C TYR A 200 -9.58 13.91 7.13
N GLY A 201 -10.04 15.03 6.58
CA GLY A 201 -9.23 16.24 6.50
C GLY A 201 -9.85 17.31 5.61
N PHE A 202 -9.01 18.16 5.06
CA PHE A 202 -9.42 19.29 4.23
C PHE A 202 -8.51 19.42 3.00
N PHE A 203 -9.02 20.08 1.95
CA PHE A 203 -8.35 20.17 0.65
C PHE A 203 -7.47 21.41 0.50
N GLY A 204 -7.84 22.53 1.14
CA GLY A 204 -7.14 23.80 1.02
C GLY A 204 -5.82 23.87 1.76
N GLY A 205 -5.19 25.04 1.69
CA GLY A 205 -3.96 25.34 2.41
C GLY A 205 -4.16 25.50 3.91
N GLU A 206 -5.35 25.95 4.31
CA GLU A 206 -5.74 26.19 5.69
C GLU A 206 -7.19 25.83 5.94
N THR A 207 -7.55 25.71 7.19
CA THR A 207 -8.94 25.55 7.66
C THR A 207 -9.04 26.06 9.09
N ASP A 208 -10.25 26.43 9.49
CA ASP A 208 -10.56 26.68 10.89
C ASP A 208 -10.44 25.41 11.72
N GLN A 209 -9.80 25.50 12.86
CA GLN A 209 -9.53 24.37 13.77
C GLN A 209 -10.28 24.55 15.08
#